data_0fe2373467002b435998b8c5df4ba119
#
_entry.id   0fe2373467002b435998b8c5df4ba119
#
_cell.length_a   1.000
_cell.length_b   1.000
_cell.length_c   1.000
_cell.angle_alpha   90.00
_cell.angle_beta   90.00
_cell.angle_gamma   90.00
#
_symmetry.space_group_name_H-M   'P 1'
#
loop_
_entity.id
_entity.type
_entity.pdbx_description
1 polymer ?
#
loop_
_entity_poly.entity_id
_entity_poly.type
_entity_poly.pdbx_seq_one_letter_code
_entity_poly.pdbx_strand_id
1 'polypeptide(L)'
;MRYKIEKIAKRNNLKYEVVEYWGGLKGYEFSADSYSEKSFLQSFFRAKDLHINSNPYNYCFTVMYLDDYLKLKNFSKMQSKLVNMFCQAMHDGKTATEAKNIQLHFCALCPEYFPAYENIYNEIAWI
;
A
#
# COMPACT_ATOMS: atom_id res chain seq x y z
N MET A 1 -14.39 1.66 18.33
CA MET A 1 -13.78 3.00 18.14
C MET A 1 -12.41 2.88 17.54
N ARG A 2 -12.11 3.68 16.54
CA ARG A 2 -10.83 3.67 15.84
C ARG A 2 -9.81 4.53 16.58
N TYR A 3 -8.63 3.97 16.86
CA TYR A 3 -7.51 4.76 17.41
C TYR A 3 -7.02 5.75 16.37
N LYS A 4 -6.78 6.97 16.77
CA LYS A 4 -6.26 8.01 15.88
C LYS A 4 -4.75 8.12 16.05
N ILE A 5 -4.04 7.69 15.02
CA ILE A 5 -2.57 7.65 15.00
C ILE A 5 -1.98 9.04 15.30
N GLU A 6 -2.52 10.08 14.67
CA GLU A 6 -2.05 11.45 14.87
C GLU A 6 -2.22 11.93 16.32
N LYS A 7 -3.32 11.56 16.97
CA LYS A 7 -3.57 11.92 18.37
C LYS A 7 -2.58 11.24 19.30
N ILE A 8 -2.27 9.97 19.06
CA ILE A 8 -1.29 9.23 19.84
C ILE A 8 0.10 9.87 19.68
N ALA A 9 0.47 10.21 18.45
CA ALA A 9 1.74 10.87 18.16
C ALA A 9 1.87 12.21 18.89
N LYS A 10 0.85 13.07 18.81
CA LYS A 10 0.84 14.37 19.49
C LYS A 10 0.92 14.24 21.01
N ARG A 11 0.16 13.31 21.58
CA ARG A 11 0.13 13.08 23.03
C ARG A 11 1.49 12.66 23.58
N ASN A 12 2.27 11.95 22.77
CA ASN A 12 3.57 11.42 23.17
C ASN A 12 4.75 12.18 22.56
N ASN A 13 4.51 13.34 21.95
CA ASN A 13 5.53 14.17 21.31
C ASN A 13 6.34 13.42 20.24
N LEU A 14 5.68 12.55 19.51
CA LEU A 14 6.30 11.80 18.42
C LEU A 14 6.19 12.54 17.11
N LYS A 15 7.29 12.61 16.38
CA LYS A 15 7.34 13.16 15.02
C LYS A 15 7.08 12.04 14.02
N TYR A 16 6.32 12.36 12.98
CA TYR A 16 6.02 11.40 11.93
C TYR A 16 6.00 12.08 10.56
N GLU A 17 6.17 11.27 9.53
CA GLU A 17 5.97 11.67 8.15
C GLU A 17 4.80 10.86 7.56
N VAL A 18 3.95 11.53 6.79
CA VAL A 18 2.85 10.86 6.11
C VAL A 18 3.38 10.24 4.83
N VAL A 19 3.15 8.94 4.67
CA VAL A 19 3.49 8.20 3.47
C VAL A 19 2.21 7.93 2.70
N GLU A 20 2.17 8.34 1.44
CA GLU A 20 1.03 8.09 0.57
C GLU A 20 1.24 6.81 -0.21
N TYR A 21 0.21 5.97 -0.22
CA TYR A 21 0.18 4.72 -0.94
C TYR A 21 -0.86 4.78 -2.05
N TRP A 22 -0.91 3.73 -2.82
CA TRP A 22 -1.87 3.53 -3.88
C TRP A 22 -3.32 3.68 -3.38
N GLY A 23 -4.19 4.27 -4.20
CA GLY A 23 -5.61 4.43 -3.87
C GLY A 23 -5.90 5.50 -2.82
N GLY A 24 -4.97 6.43 -2.58
CA GLY A 24 -5.14 7.50 -1.59
C GLY A 24 -5.00 7.04 -0.15
N LEU A 25 -4.52 5.83 0.08
CA LEU A 25 -4.28 5.29 1.41
C LEU A 25 -3.03 5.93 2.02
N LYS A 26 -3.04 6.10 3.33
CA LYS A 26 -1.95 6.77 4.06
C LYS A 26 -1.39 5.89 5.16
N GLY A 27 -0.06 5.94 5.30
CA GLY A 27 0.64 5.40 6.46
C GLY A 27 1.38 6.53 7.17
N TYR A 28 1.81 6.25 8.39
CA TYR A 28 2.54 7.20 9.22
C TYR A 28 3.88 6.56 9.59
N GLU A 29 4.96 7.17 9.10
CA GLU A 29 6.32 6.67 9.36
C GLU A 29 6.93 7.36 10.56
N PHE A 30 7.42 6.57 11.48
CA PHE A 30 8.12 7.00 12.69
C PHE A 30 9.56 6.49 12.66
N SER A 31 10.46 7.28 13.20
CA SER A 31 11.89 6.93 13.32
C SER A 31 12.32 6.97 14.77
N ALA A 32 13.19 6.04 15.13
CA ALA A 32 13.81 5.98 16.45
C ALA A 32 15.34 6.10 16.34
N ASP A 33 16.02 6.32 17.46
CA ASP A 33 17.49 6.41 17.51
C ASP A 33 18.16 5.07 17.77
N SER A 34 17.39 4.07 18.18
CA SER A 34 17.88 2.73 18.50
C SER A 34 16.76 1.70 18.35
N TYR A 35 17.13 0.42 18.33
CA TYR A 35 16.13 -0.66 18.33
C TYR A 35 15.31 -0.72 19.61
N SER A 36 15.92 -0.41 20.75
CA SER A 36 15.21 -0.35 22.03
C SER A 36 14.15 0.76 22.04
N GLU A 37 14.51 1.94 21.55
CA GLU A 37 13.59 3.06 21.40
C GLU A 37 12.49 2.73 20.39
N LYS A 38 12.84 2.10 19.27
CA LYS A 38 11.87 1.65 18.26
C LYS A 38 10.80 0.74 18.87
N SER A 39 11.22 -0.27 19.63
CA SER A 39 10.29 -1.18 20.30
C SER A 39 9.40 -0.46 21.32
N PHE A 40 9.99 0.47 22.06
CA PHE A 40 9.25 1.30 23.02
C PHE A 40 8.20 2.17 22.33
N LEU A 41 8.56 2.85 21.24
CA LEU A 41 7.64 3.69 20.47
C LEU A 41 6.52 2.86 19.84
N GLN A 42 6.81 1.69 19.32
CA GLN A 42 5.80 0.79 18.76
C GLN A 42 4.74 0.41 19.78
N SER A 43 5.09 0.36 21.07
CA SER A 43 4.14 0.02 22.13
C SER A 43 2.99 1.02 22.25
N PHE A 44 3.21 2.29 21.88
CA PHE A 44 2.16 3.30 21.87
C PHE A 44 1.06 3.02 20.83
N PHE A 45 1.37 2.23 19.81
CA PHE A 45 0.46 1.96 18.71
C PHE A 45 -0.11 0.54 18.73
N ARG A 46 0.16 -0.21 19.79
CA ARG A 46 -0.39 -1.57 19.92
C ARG A 46 -1.90 -1.50 20.17
N ALA A 47 -2.66 -1.79 19.12
CA ALA A 47 -4.10 -1.84 19.15
C ALA A 47 -4.61 -2.79 18.06
N LYS A 48 -5.83 -3.29 18.21
CA LYS A 48 -6.40 -4.28 17.27
C LYS A 48 -6.72 -3.70 15.90
N ASP A 49 -6.98 -2.39 15.81
CA ASP A 49 -7.33 -1.71 14.57
C ASP A 49 -6.15 -1.04 13.87
N LEU A 50 -4.93 -1.27 14.36
CA LEU A 50 -3.70 -0.72 13.77
C LEU A 50 -2.78 -1.84 13.29
N HIS A 51 -2.10 -1.57 12.18
CA HIS A 51 -1.06 -2.42 11.64
C HIS A 51 0.28 -1.71 11.73
N ILE A 52 1.26 -2.37 12.30
CA ILE A 52 2.63 -1.86 12.42
C ILE A 52 3.54 -2.67 11.51
N ASN A 53 4.17 -1.99 10.57
CA ASN A 53 5.16 -2.59 9.68
C ASN A 53 6.55 -2.10 10.08
N SER A 54 7.30 -2.97 10.73
CA SER A 54 8.65 -2.68 11.22
C SER A 54 9.68 -3.02 10.14
N ASN A 55 10.53 -2.06 9.79
CA ASN A 55 11.66 -2.33 8.92
C ASN A 55 12.78 -2.99 9.72
N PRO A 56 13.19 -4.24 9.41
CA PRO A 56 14.21 -4.94 10.20
C PRO A 56 15.62 -4.36 10.04
N TYR A 57 15.85 -3.54 9.00
CA TYR A 57 17.19 -3.04 8.66
C TYR A 57 17.47 -1.63 9.16
N ASN A 58 16.47 -0.95 9.72
CA ASN A 58 16.65 0.40 10.28
C ASN A 58 15.73 0.62 11.48
N TYR A 59 15.75 1.84 12.01
CA TYR A 59 14.96 2.21 13.19
C TYR A 59 13.60 2.79 12.85
N CYS A 60 13.15 2.64 11.61
CA CYS A 60 11.86 3.14 11.15
C CYS A 60 10.78 2.08 11.24
N PHE A 61 9.56 2.53 11.42
CA PHE A 61 8.38 1.68 11.31
C PHE A 61 7.20 2.52 10.81
N THR A 62 6.26 1.87 10.16
CA THR A 62 5.07 2.53 9.61
C THR A 62 3.84 2.02 10.32
N VAL A 63 2.94 2.93 10.68
CA VAL A 63 1.67 2.61 11.30
C VAL A 63 0.55 2.96 10.33
N MET A 64 -0.37 2.02 10.13
CA MET A 64 -1.57 2.20 9.31
C MET A 64 -2.79 1.72 10.08
N TYR A 65 -3.94 2.25 9.73
CA TYR A 65 -5.17 1.62 10.14
C TYR A 65 -5.27 0.24 9.47
N LEU A 66 -5.75 -0.75 10.21
CA LEU A 66 -5.82 -2.12 9.71
C LEU A 66 -6.66 -2.23 8.44
N ASP A 67 -7.78 -1.52 8.37
CA ASP A 67 -8.64 -1.50 7.19
C ASP A 67 -7.90 -0.99 5.96
N ASP A 68 -7.11 0.07 6.14
CA ASP A 68 -6.32 0.66 5.06
C ASP A 68 -5.19 -0.29 4.63
N TYR A 69 -4.55 -0.95 5.57
CA TYR A 69 -3.54 -1.96 5.30
C TYR A 69 -4.10 -3.12 4.47
N LEU A 70 -5.28 -3.62 4.84
CA LEU A 70 -5.94 -4.70 4.11
C LEU A 70 -6.32 -4.28 2.68
N LYS A 71 -6.80 -3.05 2.51
CA LYS A 71 -7.07 -2.48 1.18
C LYS A 71 -5.79 -2.39 0.34
N LEU A 72 -4.70 -1.87 0.94
CA LEU A 72 -3.41 -1.78 0.26
C LEU A 72 -2.91 -3.14 -0.19
N LYS A 73 -3.06 -4.16 0.66
CA LYS A 73 -2.68 -5.53 0.33
C LYS A 73 -3.48 -6.07 -0.85
N ASN A 74 -4.78 -5.77 -0.90
CA ASN A 74 -5.64 -6.16 -2.02
C ASN A 74 -5.26 -5.42 -3.31
N PHE A 75 -4.95 -4.13 -3.23
CA PHE A 75 -4.45 -3.37 -4.38
C PHE A 75 -3.18 -4.00 -4.94
N SER A 76 -2.23 -4.36 -4.09
CA SER A 76 -0.97 -5.00 -4.50
C SER A 76 -1.22 -6.32 -5.23
N LYS A 77 -2.16 -7.14 -4.72
CA LYS A 77 -2.55 -8.39 -5.38
C LYS A 77 -3.15 -8.14 -6.76
N MET A 78 -4.01 -7.14 -6.88
CA MET A 78 -4.65 -6.80 -8.14
C MET A 78 -3.66 -6.25 -9.17
N GLN A 79 -2.69 -5.44 -8.74
CA GLN A 79 -1.61 -4.97 -9.59
C GLN A 79 -0.78 -6.13 -10.14
N SER A 80 -0.38 -7.07 -9.28
CA SER A 80 0.36 -8.27 -9.69
C SER A 80 -0.44 -9.09 -10.70
N LYS A 81 -1.74 -9.21 -10.50
CA LYS A 81 -2.63 -9.91 -11.42
C LYS A 81 -2.68 -9.25 -12.78
N LEU A 82 -2.73 -7.90 -12.83
CA LEU A 82 -2.68 -7.16 -14.10
C LEU A 82 -1.38 -7.40 -14.86
N VAL A 83 -0.25 -7.34 -14.18
CA VAL A 83 1.06 -7.61 -14.79
C VAL A 83 1.11 -9.03 -15.33
N ASN A 84 0.64 -10.00 -14.57
CA ASN A 84 0.62 -11.39 -14.98
C ASN A 84 -0.28 -11.62 -16.20
N MET A 85 -1.42 -10.93 -16.29
CA MET A 85 -2.30 -10.99 -17.46
C MET A 85 -1.60 -10.51 -18.73
N PHE A 86 -0.85 -9.41 -18.63
CA PHE A 86 -0.08 -8.88 -19.75
C PHE A 86 0.99 -9.87 -20.19
N CYS A 87 1.78 -10.37 -19.25
CA CYS A 87 2.85 -11.33 -19.53
C CYS A 87 2.30 -12.62 -20.15
N GLN A 88 1.18 -13.12 -19.64
CA GLN A 88 0.54 -14.32 -20.16
C GLN A 88 0.03 -14.11 -21.59
N ALA A 89 -0.59 -12.97 -21.86
CA ALA A 89 -1.06 -12.64 -23.21
C ALA A 89 0.10 -12.56 -24.21
N MET A 90 1.21 -11.94 -23.82
CA MET A 90 2.41 -11.87 -24.66
C MET A 90 2.99 -13.26 -24.90
N HIS A 91 3.03 -14.09 -23.87
CA HIS A 91 3.50 -15.49 -23.99
C HIS A 91 2.60 -16.30 -24.93
N ASP A 92 1.30 -16.03 -24.95
CA ASP A 92 0.33 -16.70 -25.83
C ASP A 92 0.37 -16.17 -27.26
N GLY A 93 1.30 -15.27 -27.57
CA GLY A 93 1.50 -14.74 -28.91
C GLY A 93 0.61 -13.55 -29.27
N LYS A 94 -0.08 -12.95 -28.30
CA LYS A 94 -0.90 -11.75 -28.54
C LYS A 94 -0.01 -10.52 -28.73
N THR A 95 -0.52 -9.52 -29.44
CA THR A 95 0.17 -8.24 -29.58
C THR A 95 0.11 -7.46 -28.27
N ALA A 96 1.02 -6.47 -28.12
CA ALA A 96 1.01 -5.59 -26.94
C ALA A 96 -0.33 -4.85 -26.82
N THR A 97 -0.92 -4.43 -27.94
CA THR A 97 -2.23 -3.76 -27.93
C THR A 97 -3.34 -4.68 -27.42
N GLU A 98 -3.36 -5.92 -27.86
CA GLU A 98 -4.33 -6.92 -27.38
C GLU A 98 -4.14 -7.21 -25.89
N ALA A 99 -2.91 -7.34 -25.43
CA ALA A 99 -2.59 -7.56 -24.02
C ALA A 99 -3.05 -6.39 -23.15
N LYS A 100 -2.84 -5.16 -23.61
CA LYS A 100 -3.30 -3.95 -22.93
C LYS A 100 -4.82 -3.87 -22.85
N ASN A 101 -5.52 -4.26 -23.91
CA ASN A 101 -6.97 -4.28 -23.93
C ASN A 101 -7.53 -5.29 -22.91
N ILE A 102 -6.87 -6.42 -22.73
CA ILE A 102 -7.22 -7.41 -21.69
C ILE A 102 -7.10 -6.78 -20.30
N GLN A 103 -6.01 -6.05 -20.05
CA GLN A 103 -5.81 -5.36 -18.77
C GLN A 103 -6.88 -4.30 -18.51
N LEU A 104 -7.20 -3.48 -19.53
CA LEU A 104 -8.21 -2.43 -19.40
C LEU A 104 -9.59 -3.02 -19.12
N HIS A 105 -9.93 -4.12 -19.78
CA HIS A 105 -11.19 -4.82 -19.54
C HIS A 105 -11.29 -5.32 -18.09
N PHE A 106 -10.21 -5.90 -17.58
CA PHE A 106 -10.15 -6.34 -16.18
C PHE A 106 -10.31 -5.17 -15.21
N CYS A 107 -9.62 -4.05 -15.45
CA CYS A 107 -9.76 -2.86 -14.62
C CYS A 107 -11.19 -2.33 -14.59
N ALA A 108 -11.88 -2.36 -15.73
CA ALA A 108 -13.28 -1.94 -15.81
C ALA A 108 -14.22 -2.85 -15.01
N LEU A 109 -13.87 -4.13 -14.86
CA LEU A 109 -14.64 -5.08 -14.04
C LEU A 109 -14.42 -4.90 -12.54
N CYS A 110 -13.35 -4.21 -12.13
CA CYS A 110 -12.95 -4.03 -10.73
C CYS A 110 -12.76 -2.54 -10.40
N PRO A 111 -13.79 -1.69 -10.55
CA PRO A 111 -13.64 -0.24 -10.38
C PRO A 111 -13.27 0.17 -8.95
N GLU A 112 -13.55 -0.65 -7.97
CA GLU A 112 -13.17 -0.40 -6.57
C GLU A 112 -11.66 -0.42 -6.33
N TYR A 113 -10.93 -1.21 -7.14
CA TYR A 113 -9.46 -1.28 -7.09
C TYR A 113 -8.78 -0.38 -8.10
N PHE A 114 -9.48 -0.02 -9.17
CA PHE A 114 -8.92 0.75 -10.27
C PHE A 114 -9.88 1.89 -10.66
N PRO A 115 -10.11 2.86 -9.74
CA PRO A 115 -11.06 3.95 -10.00
C PRO A 115 -10.64 4.87 -11.14
N ALA A 116 -9.33 4.91 -11.45
CA ALA A 116 -8.76 5.68 -12.54
C ALA A 116 -7.88 4.75 -13.40
N TYR A 117 -8.49 3.74 -14.00
CA TYR A 117 -7.76 2.68 -14.69
C TYR A 117 -6.88 3.17 -15.86
N GLU A 118 -7.18 4.32 -16.45
CA GLU A 118 -6.36 4.92 -17.50
C GLU A 118 -4.96 5.28 -16.96
N ASN A 119 -4.90 5.87 -15.77
CA ASN A 119 -3.62 6.20 -15.13
C ASN A 119 -2.85 4.92 -14.77
N ILE A 120 -3.56 3.92 -14.29
CA ILE A 120 -2.97 2.61 -13.95
C ILE A 120 -2.40 1.96 -15.21
N TYR A 121 -3.13 2.04 -16.30
CA TYR A 121 -2.69 1.54 -17.60
C TYR A 121 -1.35 2.15 -18.01
N ASN A 122 -1.21 3.46 -17.88
CA ASN A 122 0.04 4.14 -18.23
C ASN A 122 1.23 3.73 -17.34
N GLU A 123 0.97 3.43 -16.07
CA GLU A 123 2.01 2.98 -15.14
C GLU A 123 2.40 1.52 -15.35
N ILE A 124 1.44 0.64 -15.54
CA ILE A 124 1.65 -0.81 -15.57
C ILE A 124 2.07 -1.31 -16.95
N ALA A 125 1.56 -0.70 -18.00
CA ALA A 125 1.79 -1.17 -19.36
C ALA A 125 3.25 -1.03 -19.86
N TRP A 126 4.09 -0.41 -19.07
CA TRP A 126 5.51 -0.18 -19.39
C TRP A 126 6.47 -1.07 -18.57
N ILE A 127 5.96 -2.01 -17.87
CA ILE A 127 6.77 -2.95 -17.08
C ILE A 127 7.37 -4.04 -17.96
#